data_c6650ccc3719bcad8303127428810499
#
_entry.id   c6650ccc3719bcad8303127428810499
#
_cell.length_a   1.000
_cell.length_b   1.000
_cell.length_c   1.000
_cell.angle_alpha   90.00
_cell.angle_beta   90.00
_cell.angle_gamma   90.00
#
_symmetry.space_group_name_H-M   'P 1'
#
loop_
_entity.id
_entity.type
_entity.pdbx_description
1 polymer ?
#
loop_
_entity_poly.entity_id
_entity_poly.type
_entity_poly.pdbx_seq_one_letter_code
_entity_poly.pdbx_strand_id
1 'polypeptide(L)' 'MATFGKCVWDGCTRHAEKEATGACRSHHVMLRDARCQKCQGRLASRAELDHRTCRRCVALRAA' A
#
# COMPACT_ATOMS: atom_id res chain seq x y z
N MET A 1 -19.88 -12.24 -4.59
CA MET A 1 -19.58 -10.93 -4.05
C MET A 1 -18.09 -10.78 -3.80
N ALA A 2 -17.53 -9.74 -4.32
CA ALA A 2 -16.13 -9.52 -4.12
C ALA A 2 -15.90 -8.97 -2.72
N THR A 3 -15.24 -9.76 -1.91
CA THR A 3 -14.80 -9.30 -0.61
C THR A 3 -13.32 -8.98 -0.74
N PHE A 4 -12.99 -7.73 -0.52
CA PHE A 4 -11.61 -7.30 -0.66
C PHE A 4 -10.78 -7.65 0.57
N GLY A 5 -11.43 -8.24 1.57
CA GLY A 5 -10.76 -8.56 2.81
C GLY A 5 -10.38 -7.30 3.57
N LYS A 6 -9.27 -7.36 4.26
CA LYS A 6 -8.81 -6.25 5.07
C LYS A 6 -8.00 -5.27 4.23
N CYS A 7 -7.97 -4.01 4.69
CA CYS A 7 -7.16 -2.98 4.08
C CYS A 7 -5.70 -3.44 3.96
N VAL A 8 -5.07 -3.13 2.84
CA VAL A 8 -3.68 -3.53 2.60
C VAL A 8 -2.69 -2.79 3.49
N TRP A 9 -3.11 -1.68 4.08
CA TRP A 9 -2.24 -0.89 4.94
C TRP A 9 -1.81 -1.70 6.17
N ASP A 10 -0.53 -1.72 6.43
CA ASP A 10 0.04 -2.47 7.53
C ASP A 10 -0.54 -2.03 8.87
N GLY A 11 -1.12 -2.98 9.60
CA GLY A 11 -1.73 -2.70 10.89
C GLY A 11 -3.17 -2.19 10.84
N CYS A 12 -3.71 -1.98 9.65
CA CYS A 12 -5.10 -1.53 9.52
C CYS A 12 -6.06 -2.70 9.64
N THR A 13 -7.07 -2.55 10.50
CA THR A 13 -8.07 -3.61 10.70
C THR A 13 -9.37 -3.33 9.97
N ARG A 14 -9.47 -2.23 9.25
CA ARG A 14 -10.66 -1.88 8.50
C ARG A 14 -10.77 -2.72 7.24
N HIS A 15 -12.00 -2.84 6.74
CA HIS A 15 -12.22 -3.54 5.49
C HIS A 15 -11.77 -2.69 4.31
N ALA A 16 -11.24 -3.35 3.30
CA ALA A 16 -10.89 -2.69 2.06
C ALA A 16 -12.16 -2.25 1.35
N GLU A 17 -12.26 -0.99 1.00
CA GLU A 17 -13.42 -0.44 0.32
C GLU A 17 -13.12 -0.10 -1.13
N LYS A 18 -11.87 0.13 -1.47
CA LYS A 18 -11.47 0.53 -2.81
C LYS A 18 -10.70 -0.59 -3.49
N GLU A 19 -11.28 -1.13 -4.53
CA GLU A 19 -10.69 -2.21 -5.29
C GLU A 19 -9.37 -1.81 -5.92
N ALA A 20 -9.28 -0.57 -6.39
CA ALA A 20 -8.10 -0.08 -7.10
C ALA A 20 -6.83 -0.17 -6.27
N THR A 21 -6.91 0.09 -4.97
CA THR A 21 -5.75 0.04 -4.09
C THR A 21 -5.81 -1.12 -3.11
N GLY A 22 -6.97 -1.72 -2.94
CA GLY A 22 -7.15 -2.76 -1.91
C GLY A 22 -7.12 -2.19 -0.51
N ALA A 23 -7.40 -0.91 -0.36
CA ALA A 23 -7.32 -0.19 0.90
C ALA A 23 -8.68 0.32 1.35
N CYS A 24 -8.80 0.66 2.62
CA CYS A 24 -9.98 1.32 3.12
C CYS A 24 -10.02 2.75 2.55
N ARG A 25 -11.15 3.40 2.71
CA ARG A 25 -11.35 4.73 2.14
C ARG A 25 -10.25 5.72 2.52
N SER A 26 -9.87 5.73 3.79
CA SER A 26 -8.84 6.66 4.29
C SER A 26 -7.48 6.38 3.67
N HIS A 27 -7.07 5.14 3.66
CA HIS A 27 -5.76 4.77 3.12
C HIS A 27 -5.73 4.81 1.60
N HIS A 28 -6.88 4.62 0.96
CA HIS A 28 -6.98 4.76 -0.49
C HIS A 28 -6.53 6.14 -0.93
N VAL A 29 -6.98 7.18 -0.23
CA VAL A 29 -6.63 8.57 -0.57
C VAL A 29 -5.12 8.77 -0.48
N MET A 30 -4.48 8.12 0.48
CA MET A 30 -3.04 8.21 0.65
C MET A 30 -2.28 7.41 -0.39
N LEU A 31 -2.82 6.26 -0.78
CA LEU A 31 -2.10 5.31 -1.65
C LEU A 31 -2.38 5.47 -3.13
N ARG A 32 -3.48 6.09 -3.50
CA ARG A 32 -3.88 6.17 -4.91
C ARG A 32 -2.84 6.85 -5.79
N ASP A 33 -2.14 7.85 -5.25
CA ASP A 33 -1.14 8.61 -5.98
C ASP A 33 0.29 8.26 -5.56
N ALA A 34 0.42 7.39 -4.57
CA ALA A 34 1.73 7.00 -4.05
C ALA A 34 2.19 5.70 -4.69
N ARG A 35 3.33 5.73 -5.32
CA ARG A 35 3.91 4.56 -5.97
C ARG A 35 5.37 4.43 -5.60
N CYS A 36 5.87 3.21 -5.64
CA CYS A 36 7.28 2.96 -5.45
C CYS A 36 8.05 3.63 -6.58
N GLN A 37 9.06 4.43 -6.24
CA GLN A 37 9.85 5.13 -7.24
C GLN A 37 10.74 4.20 -8.05
N LYS A 38 10.90 2.97 -7.60
CA LYS A 38 11.74 1.99 -8.29
C LYS A 38 10.95 1.10 -9.24
N CYS A 39 9.89 0.47 -8.75
CA CYS A 39 9.14 -0.49 -9.55
C CYS A 39 7.72 -0.06 -9.87
N GLN A 40 7.30 1.12 -9.45
CA GLN A 40 5.94 1.63 -9.65
C GLN A 40 4.89 0.78 -8.94
N GLY A 41 5.32 -0.06 -8.00
CA GLY A 41 4.41 -0.88 -7.23
C GLY A 41 3.67 -0.07 -6.18
N ARG A 42 2.67 -0.69 -5.56
CA ARG A 42 1.88 -0.04 -4.54
C ARG A 42 2.59 -0.07 -3.20
N LEU A 43 2.37 0.98 -2.43
CA LEU A 43 2.88 1.08 -1.08
C LEU A 43 1.75 0.68 -0.13
N ALA A 44 2.11 0.12 1.02
CA ALA A 44 1.12 -0.40 1.95
C ALA A 44 1.46 -0.11 3.42
N SER A 45 2.40 0.76 3.68
CA SER A 45 2.76 1.12 5.05
C SER A 45 3.30 2.54 5.11
N ARG A 46 3.30 3.09 6.32
CA ARG A 46 3.82 4.44 6.53
C ARG A 46 5.30 4.51 6.17
N ALA A 47 6.05 3.50 6.54
CA ALA A 47 7.48 3.46 6.23
C ALA A 47 7.72 3.46 4.72
N GLU A 48 6.94 2.67 4.00
CA GLU A 48 7.03 2.63 2.54
C GLU A 48 6.68 3.99 1.94
N LEU A 49 5.66 4.64 2.46
CA LEU A 49 5.26 5.96 2.00
C LEU A 49 6.34 7.01 2.23
N ASP A 50 6.94 6.98 3.41
CA ASP A 50 7.99 7.94 3.77
C ASP A 50 9.20 7.81 2.86
N HIS A 51 9.55 6.60 2.48
CA HIS A 51 10.69 6.32 1.61
C HIS A 51 10.30 6.28 0.14
N ARG A 52 9.02 6.27 -0.15
CA ARG A 52 8.48 6.12 -1.51
C ARG A 52 9.06 4.90 -2.20
N THR A 53 9.32 3.86 -1.42
CA THR A 53 9.91 2.62 -1.89
C THR A 53 9.16 1.47 -1.24
N CYS A 54 8.71 0.51 -2.04
CA CYS A 54 7.97 -0.62 -1.51
C CYS A 54 8.90 -1.55 -0.75
N ARG A 55 8.30 -2.38 0.11
CA ARG A 55 9.06 -3.33 0.94
C ARG A 55 9.98 -4.21 0.10
N ARG A 56 9.50 -4.64 -1.05
CA ARG A 56 10.28 -5.50 -1.94
C ARG A 56 11.55 -4.80 -2.43
N CYS A 57 11.43 -3.56 -2.84
CA CYS A 57 12.58 -2.80 -3.32
C CYS A 57 13.53 -2.46 -2.20
N VAL A 58 13.01 -2.21 -1.00
CA VAL A 58 13.84 -1.96 0.17
C VAL A 58 14.67 -3.21 0.48
N ALA A 59 14.04 -4.38 0.42
CA ALA A 59 14.72 -5.65 0.67
C ALA A 59 15.82 -5.90 -0.35
N LEU A 60 15.55 -5.62 -1.63
CA LEU A 60 16.53 -5.79 -2.69
C LEU A 60 17.72 -4.83 -2.50
N ARG A 61 17.42 -3.63 -2.05
CA ARG A 61 18.46 -2.63 -1.82
C ARG A 61 19.35 -2.98 -0.63
N ALA A 62 18.75 -3.59 0.39
CA ALA A 62 19.46 -3.96 1.60
C ALA A 62 20.32 -5.21 1.41
N ALA A 63 20.06 -5.99 0.37
CA ALA A 63 20.78 -7.24 0.14
C ALA A 63 22.22 -7.01 -0.38
#